data_7ea8d5f7cf80e840bc86513fc8b57be7
#
_entry.id   7ea8d5f7cf80e840bc86513fc8b57be7
#
_cell.length_a   1.000
_cell.length_b   1.000
_cell.length_c   1.000
_cell.angle_alpha   90.00
_cell.angle_beta   90.00
_cell.angle_gamma   90.00
#
_symmetry.space_group_name_H-M   'P 1'
#
loop_
_entity.id
_entity.type
_entity.pdbx_description
1 polymer ?
#
loop_
_entity_poly.entity_id
_entity_poly.type
_entity_poly.pdbx_seq_one_letter_code
_entity_poly.pdbx_strand_id
1 'polypeptide(L)'
;MSKWETKFQKEGYTFDDVLLIPAESHVLPNDVDLRVQLAKNIRLNIPLMSASMDTVTDSTMAIAIARQGGLGVIHKNMSIAEQAEEVHKVKRSESGVIINPFFLTPSHKVQDAEDLMAKYRISGVPIVDDLETRHLVGILTNRDLRFISDYSILIDEVMTKEDLVTAPVGTSLKDAEAILQKHKIEKLPLVDDNGCLAGLITIKDIEKVIEFPNAAKDEHGRLLVAAAVGITSDTFERAKALLDAGADAIVIDTAHGHSAGVIRKIKEIRETFPDATLIAGNVATGEGTRALFEVGVDVVKVGIGPGSICTTRVVAGVGVPQITAIYDAATVAKEFGKAIIADGGIKYSGDIAKAIAAGGHVVMLGSMLAGTDESPGEFEIFQGRRFKTYRGMGSLAAMENGSGDRYFQAKNEANKRVPEGIEGRVAYKGSAADIIFQMVGGLRSGMGYVGAHNLEELRENTQFVRMSGAGLRESHPHDVQITKEAPNYSIS
;
A
#
# COMPACT_ATOMS: atom_id res chain seq x y z
N MET A 1 44.78 -6.09 -7.21
CA MET A 1 44.16 -7.41 -6.99
C MET A 1 43.30 -7.78 -8.20
N SER A 2 43.39 -9.01 -8.68
CA SER A 2 42.53 -9.47 -9.77
C SER A 2 41.08 -9.60 -9.30
N LYS A 3 40.09 -9.50 -10.19
CA LYS A 3 38.67 -9.73 -9.84
C LYS A 3 38.43 -11.13 -9.27
N TRP A 4 39.33 -12.04 -9.51
CA TRP A 4 39.27 -13.40 -8.96
C TRP A 4 39.60 -13.46 -7.46
N GLU A 5 40.58 -12.67 -6.99
CA GLU A 5 40.97 -12.58 -5.57
C GLU A 5 39.92 -11.95 -4.69
N THR A 6 39.05 -11.11 -5.29
CA THR A 6 37.92 -10.47 -4.60
C THR A 6 36.59 -11.18 -4.81
N LYS A 7 36.60 -12.44 -5.32
CA LYS A 7 35.37 -13.17 -5.68
C LYS A 7 34.45 -13.45 -4.49
N PHE A 8 35.02 -13.69 -3.31
CA PHE A 8 34.30 -13.83 -2.05
C PHE A 8 34.43 -12.52 -1.26
N GLN A 9 33.51 -11.59 -1.47
CA GLN A 9 33.69 -10.22 -0.96
C GLN A 9 33.37 -10.07 0.53
N LYS A 10 32.31 -10.71 1.02
CA LYS A 10 31.86 -10.55 2.40
C LYS A 10 30.88 -11.64 2.82
N GLU A 11 30.71 -11.76 4.14
CA GLU A 11 29.61 -12.53 4.73
C GLU A 11 28.28 -11.79 4.54
N GLY A 12 27.21 -12.53 4.32
CA GLY A 12 25.86 -11.99 4.23
C GLY A 12 25.01 -12.43 5.42
N TYR A 13 24.18 -11.51 5.95
CA TYR A 13 23.33 -11.74 7.10
C TYR A 13 21.85 -11.64 6.75
N THR A 14 21.08 -12.63 7.21
CA THR A 14 19.61 -12.64 7.21
C THR A 14 19.08 -12.05 8.51
N PHE A 15 17.76 -11.93 8.66
CA PHE A 15 17.15 -11.56 9.94
C PHE A 15 17.44 -12.55 11.06
N ASP A 16 17.66 -13.82 10.73
CA ASP A 16 17.93 -14.89 11.69
C ASP A 16 19.39 -14.92 12.18
N ASP A 17 20.28 -14.18 11.54
CA ASP A 17 21.71 -14.15 11.89
C ASP A 17 22.06 -13.03 12.88
N VAL A 18 21.12 -12.15 13.20
CA VAL A 18 21.38 -10.96 14.02
C VAL A 18 20.28 -10.67 15.03
N LEU A 19 20.64 -10.05 16.15
CA LEU A 19 19.74 -9.41 17.10
C LEU A 19 20.19 -7.97 17.37
N LEU A 20 19.24 -7.08 17.68
CA LEU A 20 19.54 -5.75 18.21
C LEU A 20 20.04 -5.88 19.65
N ILE A 21 21.08 -5.13 19.98
CA ILE A 21 21.62 -5.07 21.33
C ILE A 21 20.75 -4.10 22.16
N PRO A 22 20.20 -4.52 23.32
CA PRO A 22 19.48 -3.63 24.20
C PRO A 22 20.36 -2.47 24.68
N ALA A 23 19.76 -1.28 24.83
CA ALA A 23 20.45 -0.10 25.29
C ALA A 23 19.68 0.57 26.45
N GLU A 24 20.32 1.54 27.12
CA GLU A 24 19.61 2.39 28.07
C GLU A 24 18.42 3.08 27.38
N SER A 25 17.25 3.02 27.99
CA SER A 25 16.01 3.52 27.40
C SER A 25 15.28 4.45 28.37
N HIS A 26 14.88 5.60 27.85
CA HIS A 26 14.01 6.58 28.51
C HIS A 26 12.68 6.73 27.76
N VAL A 27 12.36 5.82 26.83
CA VAL A 27 11.14 5.85 26.03
C VAL A 27 10.29 4.61 26.28
N LEU A 28 8.97 4.83 26.44
CA LEU A 28 8.01 3.73 26.52
C LEU A 28 7.53 3.35 25.10
N PRO A 29 7.15 2.07 24.87
CA PRO A 29 6.67 1.63 23.56
C PRO A 29 5.52 2.46 22.97
N ASN A 30 4.66 3.02 23.81
CA ASN A 30 3.54 3.85 23.36
C ASN A 30 3.93 5.28 22.97
N ASP A 31 5.09 5.75 23.38
CA ASP A 31 5.55 7.13 23.18
C ASP A 31 6.43 7.27 21.93
N VAL A 32 6.77 6.18 21.25
CA VAL A 32 7.62 6.22 20.05
C VAL A 32 6.87 6.74 18.83
N ASP A 33 7.57 7.54 18.02
CA ASP A 33 7.07 8.06 16.75
C ASP A 33 7.45 7.11 15.60
N LEU A 34 6.43 6.55 14.91
CA LEU A 34 6.59 5.64 13.79
C LEU A 34 6.43 6.33 12.43
N ARG A 35 6.23 7.64 12.41
CA ARG A 35 6.03 8.38 11.16
C ARG A 35 7.31 8.39 10.33
N VAL A 36 7.14 8.25 9.02
CA VAL A 36 8.26 8.22 8.07
C VAL A 36 7.92 9.03 6.82
N GLN A 37 8.85 9.88 6.39
CA GLN A 37 8.80 10.52 5.09
C GLN A 37 9.41 9.57 4.06
N LEU A 38 8.57 8.96 3.21
CA LEU A 38 9.02 8.02 2.19
C LEU A 38 9.47 8.75 0.92
N ALA A 39 8.70 9.73 0.47
CA ALA A 39 9.01 10.60 -0.66
C ALA A 39 8.42 12.00 -0.39
N LYS A 40 8.72 12.99 -1.22
CA LYS A 40 8.31 14.38 -1.01
C LYS A 40 6.82 14.54 -0.69
N ASN A 41 5.96 13.79 -1.38
CA ASN A 41 4.50 13.82 -1.23
C ASN A 41 3.92 12.62 -0.45
N ILE A 42 4.75 11.70 0.04
CA ILE A 42 4.30 10.49 0.74
C ILE A 42 4.89 10.45 2.14
N ARG A 43 4.03 10.72 3.12
CA ARG A 43 4.31 10.54 4.55
C ARG A 43 3.43 9.44 5.10
N LEU A 44 4.04 8.45 5.72
CA LEU A 44 3.33 7.36 6.37
C LEU A 44 3.35 7.52 7.89
N ASN A 45 2.31 7.04 8.55
CA ASN A 45 2.19 7.06 10.01
C ASN A 45 2.70 5.77 10.66
N ILE A 46 2.86 4.70 9.86
CA ILE A 46 3.58 3.47 10.21
C ILE A 46 4.50 3.07 9.05
N PRO A 47 5.65 2.45 9.31
CA PRO A 47 6.63 2.12 8.26
C PRO A 47 6.31 0.81 7.54
N LEU A 48 5.05 0.60 7.13
CA LEU A 48 4.60 -0.64 6.51
C LEU A 48 3.95 -0.40 5.15
N MET A 49 4.26 -1.27 4.18
CA MET A 49 3.62 -1.33 2.87
C MET A 49 3.13 -2.75 2.57
N SER A 50 2.04 -2.88 1.81
CA SER A 50 1.63 -4.18 1.26
C SER A 50 2.20 -4.41 -0.13
N ALA A 51 2.60 -5.66 -0.41
CA ALA A 51 3.31 -6.04 -1.63
C ALA A 51 2.37 -6.03 -2.85
N SER A 52 2.92 -5.64 -4.01
CA SER A 52 2.26 -5.60 -5.32
C SER A 52 2.03 -7.00 -5.93
N MET A 53 1.35 -7.86 -5.18
CA MET A 53 1.11 -9.25 -5.55
C MET A 53 -0.39 -9.51 -5.71
N ASP A 54 -0.75 -10.31 -6.71
CA ASP A 54 -2.15 -10.59 -7.06
C ASP A 54 -2.94 -11.41 -6.02
N THR A 55 -2.25 -11.93 -5.01
CA THR A 55 -2.85 -12.58 -3.83
C THR A 55 -2.65 -11.77 -2.54
N VAL A 56 -2.19 -10.51 -2.63
CA VAL A 56 -1.93 -9.66 -1.46
C VAL A 56 -2.67 -8.32 -1.53
N THR A 57 -2.54 -7.56 -2.62
CA THR A 57 -2.99 -6.16 -2.65
C THR A 57 -3.85 -5.82 -3.86
N ASP A 58 -5.15 -5.73 -3.63
CA ASP A 58 -6.12 -4.99 -4.42
C ASP A 58 -6.56 -3.72 -3.66
N SER A 59 -7.65 -3.07 -4.06
CA SER A 59 -8.19 -1.90 -3.36
C SER A 59 -8.59 -2.19 -1.91
N THR A 60 -9.07 -3.40 -1.61
CA THR A 60 -9.53 -3.78 -0.27
C THR A 60 -8.37 -3.77 0.72
N MET A 61 -7.27 -4.44 0.38
CA MET A 61 -6.05 -4.42 1.18
C MET A 61 -5.40 -3.03 1.21
N ALA A 62 -5.38 -2.31 0.08
CA ALA A 62 -4.80 -0.97 0.02
C ALA A 62 -5.53 0.01 0.95
N ILE A 63 -6.86 -0.06 1.02
CA ILE A 63 -7.67 0.71 1.96
C ILE A 63 -7.35 0.31 3.40
N ALA A 64 -7.31 -1.00 3.69
CA ALA A 64 -7.07 -1.50 5.04
C ALA A 64 -5.71 -1.03 5.60
N ILE A 65 -4.64 -1.17 4.83
CA ILE A 65 -3.31 -0.74 5.30
C ILE A 65 -3.17 0.79 5.37
N ALA A 66 -3.79 1.54 4.44
CA ALA A 66 -3.76 2.99 4.48
C ALA A 66 -4.52 3.55 5.70
N ARG A 67 -5.63 2.94 6.11
CA ARG A 67 -6.36 3.26 7.36
C ARG A 67 -5.50 3.07 8.61
N GLN A 68 -4.61 2.10 8.60
CA GLN A 68 -3.66 1.89 9.70
C GLN A 68 -2.44 2.82 9.63
N GLY A 69 -2.30 3.60 8.56
CA GLY A 69 -1.21 4.58 8.39
C GLY A 69 -0.08 4.13 7.46
N GLY A 70 -0.21 2.99 6.80
CA GLY A 70 0.73 2.45 5.81
C GLY A 70 0.37 2.79 4.37
N LEU A 71 0.94 2.06 3.40
CA LEU A 71 0.72 2.27 1.96
C LEU A 71 0.50 0.94 1.23
N GLY A 72 -0.60 0.83 0.50
CA GLY A 72 -0.86 -0.31 -0.38
C GLY A 72 -0.30 -0.10 -1.78
N VAL A 73 0.22 -1.16 -2.40
CA VAL A 73 0.65 -1.16 -3.79
C VAL A 73 -0.25 -2.08 -4.61
N ILE A 74 -1.15 -1.50 -5.42
CA ILE A 74 -2.05 -2.25 -6.30
C ILE A 74 -1.24 -3.02 -7.33
N HIS A 75 -1.48 -4.34 -7.45
CA HIS A 75 -0.78 -5.19 -8.40
C HIS A 75 -1.19 -4.92 -9.85
N LYS A 76 -0.34 -5.32 -10.80
CA LYS A 76 -0.57 -5.08 -12.25
C LYS A 76 -1.17 -6.27 -13.02
N ASN A 77 -1.42 -7.41 -12.38
CA ASN A 77 -1.99 -8.61 -13.03
C ASN A 77 -3.50 -8.43 -13.33
N MET A 78 -3.81 -7.39 -14.05
CA MET A 78 -5.16 -7.02 -14.52
C MET A 78 -5.02 -6.00 -15.67
N SER A 79 -6.12 -5.72 -16.36
CA SER A 79 -6.13 -4.69 -17.41
C SER A 79 -5.82 -3.30 -16.85
N ILE A 80 -5.43 -2.36 -17.71
CA ILE A 80 -5.17 -0.97 -17.33
C ILE A 80 -6.40 -0.33 -16.70
N ALA A 81 -7.57 -0.57 -17.29
CA ALA A 81 -8.84 0.00 -16.81
C ALA A 81 -9.23 -0.56 -15.42
N GLU A 82 -9.06 -1.86 -15.19
CA GLU A 82 -9.32 -2.48 -13.89
C GLU A 82 -8.38 -1.95 -12.84
N GLN A 83 -7.07 -1.84 -13.13
CA GLN A 83 -6.10 -1.33 -12.17
C GLN A 83 -6.34 0.14 -11.82
N ALA A 84 -6.71 0.98 -12.79
CA ALA A 84 -7.11 2.36 -12.57
C ALA A 84 -8.37 2.45 -11.70
N GLU A 85 -9.36 1.56 -11.92
CA GLU A 85 -10.55 1.50 -11.08
C GLU A 85 -10.23 1.07 -9.64
N GLU A 86 -9.29 0.15 -9.43
CA GLU A 86 -8.81 -0.20 -8.08
C GLU A 86 -8.20 1.01 -7.36
N VAL A 87 -7.38 1.82 -8.05
CA VAL A 87 -6.85 3.08 -7.52
C VAL A 87 -7.99 4.05 -7.19
N HIS A 88 -8.96 4.22 -8.08
CA HIS A 88 -10.14 5.06 -7.83
C HIS A 88 -10.92 4.64 -6.60
N LYS A 89 -11.12 3.33 -6.39
CA LYS A 89 -11.81 2.80 -5.19
C LYS A 89 -11.10 3.23 -3.91
N VAL A 90 -9.76 3.17 -3.88
CA VAL A 90 -8.99 3.63 -2.72
C VAL A 90 -9.17 5.13 -2.50
N LYS A 91 -9.00 5.94 -3.54
CA LYS A 91 -9.11 7.40 -3.46
C LYS A 91 -10.51 7.88 -3.04
N ARG A 92 -11.54 7.12 -3.36
CA ARG A 92 -12.93 7.42 -2.98
C ARG A 92 -13.36 6.83 -1.65
N SER A 93 -12.63 5.87 -1.12
CA SER A 93 -13.02 5.18 0.12
C SER A 93 -13.05 6.12 1.33
N GLU A 94 -12.16 7.11 1.34
CA GLU A 94 -12.11 8.18 2.32
C GLU A 94 -11.66 9.47 1.65
N SER A 95 -12.49 10.49 1.75
CA SER A 95 -12.12 11.85 1.46
C SER A 95 -12.76 12.71 2.55
N GLY A 96 -11.99 13.52 3.25
CA GLY A 96 -12.57 14.46 4.22
C GLY A 96 -13.55 15.40 3.52
N VAL A 97 -13.22 15.80 2.28
CA VAL A 97 -14.08 16.53 1.33
C VAL A 97 -14.01 15.81 0.00
N ILE A 98 -15.13 15.35 -0.52
CA ILE A 98 -15.23 14.79 -1.87
C ILE A 98 -15.12 15.95 -2.85
N ILE A 99 -13.95 16.10 -3.47
CA ILE A 99 -13.73 17.07 -4.55
C ILE A 99 -14.29 16.47 -5.84
N ASN A 100 -15.07 17.25 -6.62
CA ASN A 100 -15.78 16.78 -7.80
C ASN A 100 -16.72 15.58 -7.51
N PRO A 101 -17.73 15.75 -6.64
CA PRO A 101 -18.69 14.71 -6.37
C PRO A 101 -19.46 14.34 -7.65
N PHE A 102 -19.98 13.11 -7.70
CA PHE A 102 -20.97 12.77 -8.73
C PHE A 102 -22.17 13.68 -8.59
N PHE A 103 -22.70 14.11 -9.72
CA PHE A 103 -23.92 14.92 -9.78
C PHE A 103 -24.78 14.48 -10.97
N LEU A 104 -26.06 14.81 -10.90
CA LEU A 104 -27.03 14.63 -11.99
C LEU A 104 -27.76 15.94 -12.18
N THR A 105 -28.61 16.01 -13.22
CA THR A 105 -29.48 17.17 -13.47
C THR A 105 -30.93 16.81 -13.21
N PRO A 106 -31.84 17.80 -13.02
CA PRO A 106 -33.25 17.57 -12.79
C PRO A 106 -33.93 16.76 -13.91
N SER A 107 -33.40 16.80 -15.13
CA SER A 107 -33.90 16.10 -16.30
C SER A 107 -33.53 14.61 -16.40
N HIS A 108 -32.63 14.14 -15.56
CA HIS A 108 -32.34 12.71 -15.45
C HIS A 108 -33.49 11.96 -14.77
N LYS A 109 -33.57 10.65 -14.99
CA LYS A 109 -34.56 9.80 -14.33
C LYS A 109 -34.05 9.32 -12.98
N VAL A 110 -34.98 8.97 -12.11
CA VAL A 110 -34.65 8.34 -10.82
C VAL A 110 -33.84 7.05 -11.03
N GLN A 111 -34.09 6.29 -12.14
CA GLN A 111 -33.29 5.11 -12.50
C GLN A 111 -31.81 5.45 -12.67
N ASP A 112 -31.49 6.58 -13.31
CA ASP A 112 -30.10 6.99 -13.53
C ASP A 112 -29.39 7.25 -12.19
N ALA A 113 -30.14 7.80 -11.23
CA ALA A 113 -29.60 8.02 -9.87
C ALA A 113 -29.42 6.72 -9.10
N GLU A 114 -30.39 5.78 -9.18
CA GLU A 114 -30.27 4.45 -8.56
C GLU A 114 -29.07 3.68 -9.11
N ASP A 115 -28.91 3.64 -10.43
CA ASP A 115 -27.80 2.97 -11.10
C ASP A 115 -26.43 3.58 -10.66
N LEU A 116 -26.36 4.91 -10.61
CA LEU A 116 -25.18 5.63 -10.14
C LEU A 116 -24.87 5.31 -8.67
N MET A 117 -25.90 5.38 -7.82
CA MET A 117 -25.76 5.14 -6.39
C MET A 117 -25.41 3.69 -6.08
N ALA A 118 -25.99 2.70 -6.80
CA ALA A 118 -25.66 1.29 -6.68
C ALA A 118 -24.24 0.99 -7.15
N LYS A 119 -23.85 1.50 -8.31
CA LYS A 119 -22.52 1.30 -8.90
C LYS A 119 -21.40 1.79 -7.99
N TYR A 120 -21.58 2.97 -7.39
CA TYR A 120 -20.54 3.61 -6.57
C TYR A 120 -20.77 3.47 -5.07
N ARG A 121 -21.83 2.75 -4.65
CA ARG A 121 -22.22 2.52 -3.24
C ARG A 121 -22.35 3.81 -2.45
N ILE A 122 -22.90 4.84 -3.08
CA ILE A 122 -23.19 6.13 -2.47
C ILE A 122 -24.68 6.23 -2.11
N SER A 123 -25.04 7.02 -1.12
CA SER A 123 -26.39 7.13 -0.58
C SER A 123 -27.09 8.44 -0.94
N GLY A 124 -26.57 9.17 -1.93
CA GLY A 124 -27.19 10.36 -2.46
C GLY A 124 -26.25 11.16 -3.35
N VAL A 125 -26.87 12.00 -4.19
CA VAL A 125 -26.22 12.69 -5.29
C VAL A 125 -26.70 14.16 -5.30
N PRO A 126 -25.79 15.17 -5.33
CA PRO A 126 -26.12 16.55 -5.61
C PRO A 126 -26.73 16.68 -7.01
N ILE A 127 -27.69 17.57 -7.15
CA ILE A 127 -28.36 17.86 -8.42
C ILE A 127 -28.04 19.31 -8.83
N VAL A 128 -27.54 19.45 -10.07
CA VAL A 128 -27.11 20.73 -10.63
C VAL A 128 -27.97 21.10 -11.82
N ASP A 129 -28.06 22.38 -12.12
CA ASP A 129 -28.90 22.92 -13.20
C ASP A 129 -28.49 22.37 -14.57
N ASP A 130 -27.19 22.39 -14.87
CA ASP A 130 -26.62 21.82 -16.07
C ASP A 130 -25.17 21.28 -15.83
N LEU A 131 -24.62 20.61 -16.86
CA LEU A 131 -23.31 19.95 -16.78
C LEU A 131 -22.12 20.91 -16.84
N GLU A 132 -22.30 22.14 -17.32
CA GLU A 132 -21.25 23.14 -17.51
C GLU A 132 -21.13 24.08 -16.32
N THR A 133 -22.22 24.71 -15.93
CA THR A 133 -22.27 25.68 -14.83
C THR A 133 -22.21 25.00 -13.47
N ARG A 134 -22.83 23.83 -13.34
CA ARG A 134 -22.92 23.04 -12.10
C ARG A 134 -23.51 23.84 -10.91
N HIS A 135 -24.40 24.80 -11.18
CA HIS A 135 -25.06 25.49 -10.09
C HIS A 135 -25.95 24.51 -9.33
N LEU A 136 -25.81 24.45 -8.01
CA LEU A 136 -26.53 23.50 -7.17
C LEU A 136 -28.00 23.86 -7.07
N VAL A 137 -28.89 22.97 -7.48
CA VAL A 137 -30.36 23.18 -7.45
C VAL A 137 -31.10 22.16 -6.58
N GLY A 138 -30.46 21.12 -6.13
CA GLY A 138 -31.07 20.10 -5.28
C GLY A 138 -30.10 19.05 -4.78
N ILE A 139 -30.66 18.14 -4.00
CA ILE A 139 -29.98 16.89 -3.60
C ILE A 139 -30.98 15.73 -3.62
N LEU A 140 -30.53 14.57 -4.09
CA LEU A 140 -31.31 13.34 -4.08
C LEU A 140 -30.62 12.31 -3.20
N THR A 141 -31.33 11.72 -2.25
CA THR A 141 -30.78 10.77 -1.28
C THR A 141 -31.63 9.51 -1.20
N ASN A 142 -31.10 8.45 -0.57
CA ASN A 142 -31.87 7.21 -0.29
C ASN A 142 -33.17 7.51 0.50
N ARG A 143 -33.23 8.61 1.26
CA ARG A 143 -34.43 9.00 2.00
C ARG A 143 -35.53 9.43 1.04
N ASP A 144 -35.18 10.18 0.00
CA ASP A 144 -36.13 10.68 -1.02
C ASP A 144 -36.63 9.51 -1.87
N LEU A 145 -35.80 8.49 -2.11
CA LEU A 145 -36.12 7.31 -2.95
C LEU A 145 -36.88 6.21 -2.20
N ARG A 146 -36.96 6.25 -0.85
CA ARG A 146 -37.42 5.15 -0.02
C ARG A 146 -38.80 4.59 -0.38
N PHE A 147 -39.71 5.42 -0.87
CA PHE A 147 -41.09 5.07 -1.17
C PHE A 147 -41.44 5.20 -2.68
N ILE A 148 -40.43 5.45 -3.51
CA ILE A 148 -40.61 5.54 -4.96
C ILE A 148 -40.69 4.13 -5.53
N SER A 149 -41.74 3.87 -6.28
CA SER A 149 -41.96 2.60 -6.99
C SER A 149 -41.81 2.73 -8.51
N ASP A 150 -41.92 3.94 -9.03
CA ASP A 150 -41.73 4.25 -10.46
C ASP A 150 -40.40 4.99 -10.66
N TYR A 151 -39.39 4.30 -11.13
CA TYR A 151 -38.07 4.87 -11.41
C TYR A 151 -37.97 5.60 -12.75
N SER A 152 -39.06 5.64 -13.54
CA SER A 152 -39.13 6.37 -14.83
C SER A 152 -39.37 7.85 -14.69
N ILE A 153 -39.79 8.32 -13.50
CA ILE A 153 -40.05 9.74 -13.22
C ILE A 153 -38.74 10.56 -13.19
N LEU A 154 -38.89 11.87 -13.37
CA LEU A 154 -37.74 12.79 -13.36
C LEU A 154 -37.24 13.04 -11.92
N ILE A 155 -35.94 13.26 -11.78
CA ILE A 155 -35.30 13.61 -10.51
C ILE A 155 -35.92 14.88 -9.95
N ASP A 156 -36.32 15.82 -10.82
CA ASP A 156 -36.99 17.08 -10.44
C ASP A 156 -38.23 16.90 -9.58
N GLU A 157 -38.95 15.79 -9.77
CA GLU A 157 -40.21 15.51 -9.05
C GLU A 157 -39.98 15.01 -7.61
N VAL A 158 -38.78 14.47 -7.32
CA VAL A 158 -38.51 13.78 -6.06
C VAL A 158 -37.33 14.34 -5.26
N MET A 159 -36.45 15.15 -5.88
CA MET A 159 -35.29 15.73 -5.18
C MET A 159 -35.71 16.76 -4.13
N THR A 160 -34.89 16.90 -3.10
CA THR A 160 -35.01 18.03 -2.15
C THR A 160 -34.47 19.29 -2.82
N LYS A 161 -35.32 20.30 -3.02
CA LYS A 161 -35.03 21.62 -3.64
C LYS A 161 -35.06 22.76 -2.65
N GLU A 162 -36.02 22.71 -1.70
CA GLU A 162 -36.25 23.77 -0.74
C GLU A 162 -35.37 23.60 0.50
N ASP A 163 -34.97 24.70 1.11
CA ASP A 163 -34.15 24.74 2.32
C ASP A 163 -32.81 23.93 2.19
N LEU A 164 -32.19 23.97 1.00
CA LEU A 164 -30.90 23.34 0.77
C LEU A 164 -29.85 23.90 1.73
N VAL A 165 -29.32 23.02 2.56
CA VAL A 165 -28.19 23.34 3.45
C VAL A 165 -26.90 23.11 2.71
N THR A 166 -26.14 24.21 2.55
CA THR A 166 -24.81 24.20 1.89
C THR A 166 -23.76 24.84 2.79
N ALA A 167 -22.50 24.69 2.45
CA ALA A 167 -21.40 25.40 3.08
C ALA A 167 -20.39 25.90 2.03
N PRO A 168 -19.59 26.92 2.32
CA PRO A 168 -18.58 27.39 1.38
C PRO A 168 -17.42 26.41 1.25
N VAL A 169 -16.69 26.50 0.13
CA VAL A 169 -15.43 25.80 -0.07
C VAL A 169 -14.44 26.17 1.05
N GLY A 170 -13.73 25.19 1.59
CA GLY A 170 -12.81 25.39 2.71
C GLY A 170 -13.43 25.20 4.10
N THR A 171 -14.72 24.84 4.19
CA THR A 171 -15.37 24.48 5.47
C THR A 171 -14.61 23.30 6.11
N SER A 172 -14.21 23.46 7.38
CA SER A 172 -13.53 22.40 8.12
C SER A 172 -14.48 21.23 8.42
N LEU A 173 -13.95 20.02 8.59
CA LEU A 173 -14.78 18.86 8.97
C LEU A 173 -15.52 19.07 10.29
N LYS A 174 -14.92 19.79 11.23
CA LYS A 174 -15.55 20.12 12.53
C LYS A 174 -16.74 21.07 12.35
N ASP A 175 -16.62 22.08 11.48
CA ASP A 175 -17.73 23.00 11.20
C ASP A 175 -18.81 22.27 10.39
N ALA A 176 -18.42 21.41 9.45
CA ALA A 176 -19.35 20.58 8.70
C ALA A 176 -20.14 19.63 9.62
N GLU A 177 -19.49 19.00 10.61
CA GLU A 177 -20.15 18.17 11.63
C GLU A 177 -21.23 18.95 12.38
N ALA A 178 -20.90 20.17 12.84
CA ALA A 178 -21.85 21.01 13.52
C ALA A 178 -23.07 21.39 12.65
N ILE A 179 -22.86 21.66 11.35
CA ILE A 179 -23.91 21.94 10.39
C ILE A 179 -24.79 20.69 10.15
N LEU A 180 -24.17 19.53 9.88
CA LEU A 180 -24.87 18.26 9.67
C LEU A 180 -25.74 17.90 10.88
N GLN A 181 -25.19 18.03 12.09
CA GLN A 181 -25.90 17.76 13.34
C GLN A 181 -27.08 18.74 13.56
N LYS A 182 -26.85 20.05 13.38
CA LYS A 182 -27.85 21.08 13.56
C LYS A 182 -29.08 20.89 12.65
N HIS A 183 -28.83 20.58 11.37
CA HIS A 183 -29.85 20.42 10.34
C HIS A 183 -30.34 18.96 10.19
N LYS A 184 -29.76 17.99 10.94
CA LYS A 184 -30.10 16.56 10.90
C LYS A 184 -30.01 15.96 9.49
N ILE A 185 -28.98 16.38 8.74
CA ILE A 185 -28.67 15.91 7.40
C ILE A 185 -27.40 15.07 7.40
N GLU A 186 -27.25 14.19 6.42
CA GLU A 186 -26.10 13.28 6.30
C GLU A 186 -25.07 13.74 5.26
N LYS A 187 -25.43 14.72 4.44
CA LYS A 187 -24.64 15.23 3.32
C LYS A 187 -24.70 16.74 3.28
N LEU A 188 -23.54 17.35 3.12
CA LEU A 188 -23.36 18.79 3.05
C LEU A 188 -22.66 19.15 1.73
N PRO A 189 -23.40 19.60 0.70
CA PRO A 189 -22.79 20.13 -0.50
C PRO A 189 -21.96 21.39 -0.19
N LEU A 190 -20.78 21.46 -0.78
CA LEU A 190 -19.93 22.64 -0.75
C LEU A 190 -20.10 23.40 -2.06
N VAL A 191 -20.34 24.69 -1.95
CA VAL A 191 -20.52 25.58 -3.12
C VAL A 191 -19.48 26.70 -3.11
N ASP A 192 -19.12 27.15 -4.30
CA ASP A 192 -18.31 28.35 -4.47
C ASP A 192 -19.15 29.63 -4.30
N ASP A 193 -18.50 30.79 -4.47
CA ASP A 193 -19.15 32.12 -4.33
C ASP A 193 -20.28 32.34 -5.34
N ASN A 194 -20.35 31.56 -6.41
CA ASN A 194 -21.38 31.60 -7.44
C ASN A 194 -22.51 30.58 -7.21
N GLY A 195 -22.46 29.80 -6.13
CA GLY A 195 -23.40 28.72 -5.85
C GLY A 195 -23.16 27.44 -6.67
N CYS A 196 -22.00 27.31 -7.34
CA CYS A 196 -21.67 26.12 -8.12
C CYS A 196 -21.11 25.02 -7.22
N LEU A 197 -21.48 23.79 -7.49
CA LEU A 197 -21.05 22.61 -6.74
C LEU A 197 -19.54 22.40 -6.87
N ALA A 198 -18.82 22.52 -5.76
CA ALA A 198 -17.36 22.36 -5.68
C ALA A 198 -16.94 21.14 -4.85
N GLY A 199 -17.81 20.63 -3.97
CA GLY A 199 -17.50 19.49 -3.13
C GLY A 199 -18.70 18.93 -2.39
N LEU A 200 -18.47 17.85 -1.65
CA LEU A 200 -19.46 17.21 -0.79
C LEU A 200 -18.77 16.67 0.47
N ILE A 201 -19.32 16.94 1.63
CA ILE A 201 -18.94 16.30 2.89
C ILE A 201 -20.09 15.41 3.35
N THR A 202 -19.77 14.19 3.78
CA THR A 202 -20.79 13.30 4.36
C THR A 202 -20.46 12.96 5.81
N ILE A 203 -21.49 12.59 6.59
CA ILE A 203 -21.28 12.13 7.98
C ILE A 203 -20.35 10.92 8.04
N LYS A 204 -20.42 10.03 7.04
CA LYS A 204 -19.54 8.86 6.94
C LYS A 204 -18.06 9.23 6.80
N ASP A 205 -17.75 10.33 6.12
CA ASP A 205 -16.37 10.80 5.96
C ASP A 205 -15.83 11.34 7.28
N ILE A 206 -16.67 12.00 8.07
CA ILE A 206 -16.34 12.47 9.42
C ILE A 206 -16.16 11.29 10.38
N GLU A 207 -17.08 10.33 10.39
CA GLU A 207 -17.00 9.10 11.21
C GLU A 207 -15.69 8.33 10.93
N LYS A 208 -15.29 8.20 9.65
CA LYS A 208 -14.04 7.53 9.27
C LYS A 208 -12.78 8.26 9.76
N VAL A 209 -12.78 9.59 9.81
CA VAL A 209 -11.65 10.34 10.38
C VAL A 209 -11.51 10.08 11.88
N ILE A 210 -12.62 9.92 12.59
CA ILE A 210 -12.64 9.57 14.01
C ILE A 210 -12.22 8.11 14.22
N GLU A 211 -12.70 7.20 13.38
CA GLU A 211 -12.42 5.76 13.46
C GLU A 211 -10.96 5.44 13.09
N PHE A 212 -10.40 6.14 12.08
CA PHE A 212 -9.04 5.92 11.58
C PHE A 212 -8.15 7.17 11.69
N PRO A 213 -7.83 7.63 12.91
CA PRO A 213 -7.07 8.87 13.12
C PRO A 213 -5.63 8.79 12.60
N ASN A 214 -5.10 7.58 12.43
CA ASN A 214 -3.75 7.32 11.92
C ASN A 214 -3.69 7.06 10.41
N ALA A 215 -4.80 7.19 9.68
CA ALA A 215 -4.83 6.91 8.26
C ALA A 215 -3.79 7.74 7.48
N ALA A 216 -3.09 7.09 6.55
CA ALA A 216 -2.16 7.75 5.64
C ALA A 216 -2.94 8.44 4.52
N LYS A 217 -2.89 9.76 4.47
CA LYS A 217 -3.70 10.60 3.58
C LYS A 217 -2.84 11.59 2.81
N ASP A 218 -3.32 11.91 1.61
CA ASP A 218 -2.77 12.99 0.78
C ASP A 218 -3.26 14.38 1.29
N GLU A 219 -2.79 15.44 0.63
CA GLU A 219 -3.16 16.83 0.97
C GLU A 219 -4.67 17.14 0.83
N HIS A 220 -5.40 16.29 0.10
CA HIS A 220 -6.86 16.39 -0.07
C HIS A 220 -7.64 15.51 0.92
N GLY A 221 -6.96 14.88 1.88
CA GLY A 221 -7.56 14.00 2.88
C GLY A 221 -7.97 12.62 2.36
N ARG A 222 -7.54 12.22 1.15
CA ARG A 222 -7.81 10.91 0.54
C ARG A 222 -6.71 9.93 0.93
N LEU A 223 -7.07 8.65 1.06
CA LEU A 223 -6.09 7.61 1.37
C LEU A 223 -4.96 7.56 0.33
N LEU A 224 -3.74 7.36 0.82
CA LEU A 224 -2.58 7.14 -0.03
C LEU A 224 -2.64 5.75 -0.69
N VAL A 225 -2.26 5.68 -1.96
CA VAL A 225 -2.16 4.45 -2.73
C VAL A 225 -1.05 4.53 -3.77
N ALA A 226 -0.26 3.46 -3.89
CA ALA A 226 0.68 3.28 -4.98
C ALA A 226 0.18 2.18 -5.93
N ALA A 227 0.67 2.18 -7.17
CA ALA A 227 0.30 1.17 -8.14
C ALA A 227 1.52 0.69 -8.95
N ALA A 228 1.56 -0.63 -9.19
CA ALA A 228 2.68 -1.27 -9.88
C ALA A 228 2.55 -1.20 -11.39
N VAL A 229 3.68 -0.99 -12.06
CA VAL A 229 3.84 -1.12 -13.50
C VAL A 229 5.04 -2.03 -13.82
N GLY A 230 5.04 -2.63 -15.00
CA GLY A 230 6.18 -3.37 -15.53
C GLY A 230 7.05 -2.50 -16.45
N ILE A 231 7.81 -3.19 -17.33
CA ILE A 231 8.66 -2.55 -18.35
C ILE A 231 8.25 -2.97 -19.76
N THR A 232 6.98 -3.25 -19.96
CA THR A 232 6.36 -3.69 -21.22
C THR A 232 5.99 -2.53 -22.14
N SER A 233 5.39 -2.82 -23.27
CA SER A 233 4.95 -1.81 -24.23
C SER A 233 3.83 -0.91 -23.70
N ASP A 234 3.01 -1.41 -22.77
CA ASP A 234 1.87 -0.71 -22.17
C ASP A 234 2.25 0.16 -20.94
N THR A 235 3.52 0.19 -20.55
CA THR A 235 4.00 0.85 -19.32
C THR A 235 3.58 2.33 -19.24
N PHE A 236 3.71 3.09 -20.34
CA PHE A 236 3.38 4.52 -20.33
C PHE A 236 1.88 4.79 -20.27
N GLU A 237 1.10 4.02 -21.03
CA GLU A 237 -0.36 4.11 -21.01
C GLU A 237 -0.89 3.74 -19.63
N ARG A 238 -0.39 2.67 -19.05
CA ARG A 238 -0.73 2.21 -17.70
C ARG A 238 -0.33 3.25 -16.64
N ALA A 239 0.90 3.75 -16.66
CA ALA A 239 1.36 4.76 -15.72
C ALA A 239 0.51 6.04 -15.79
N LYS A 240 0.17 6.49 -17.02
CA LYS A 240 -0.71 7.64 -17.20
C LYS A 240 -2.09 7.40 -16.61
N ALA A 241 -2.73 6.27 -16.92
CA ALA A 241 -4.06 5.93 -16.40
C ALA A 241 -4.09 5.85 -14.86
N LEU A 242 -3.02 5.32 -14.24
CA LEU A 242 -2.90 5.24 -12.78
C LEU A 242 -2.70 6.60 -12.13
N LEU A 243 -1.88 7.48 -12.73
CA LEU A 243 -1.70 8.86 -12.27
C LEU A 243 -2.99 9.67 -12.43
N ASP A 244 -3.69 9.54 -13.56
CA ASP A 244 -4.99 10.18 -13.80
C ASP A 244 -6.05 9.68 -12.79
N ALA A 245 -5.99 8.42 -12.36
CA ALA A 245 -6.82 7.84 -11.31
C ALA A 245 -6.45 8.33 -9.91
N GLY A 246 -5.30 9.02 -9.75
CA GLY A 246 -4.83 9.64 -8.52
C GLY A 246 -3.84 8.79 -7.71
N ALA A 247 -3.13 7.83 -8.32
CA ALA A 247 -2.06 7.12 -7.63
C ALA A 247 -0.97 8.09 -7.14
N ASP A 248 -0.56 7.97 -5.88
CA ASP A 248 0.43 8.85 -5.25
C ASP A 248 1.87 8.46 -5.64
N ALA A 249 2.09 7.21 -6.06
CA ALA A 249 3.35 6.74 -6.59
C ALA A 249 3.15 5.64 -7.64
N ILE A 250 4.06 5.61 -8.61
CA ILE A 250 4.22 4.52 -9.58
C ILE A 250 5.37 3.62 -9.11
N VAL A 251 5.11 2.32 -8.98
CA VAL A 251 6.09 1.32 -8.58
C VAL A 251 6.54 0.53 -9.80
N ILE A 252 7.76 0.77 -10.27
CA ILE A 252 8.38 -0.02 -11.34
C ILE A 252 8.90 -1.31 -10.72
N ASP A 253 8.14 -2.39 -10.86
CA ASP A 253 8.34 -3.64 -10.14
C ASP A 253 8.94 -4.73 -11.04
N THR A 254 10.22 -5.03 -10.85
CA THR A 254 10.99 -5.99 -11.64
C THR A 254 11.76 -6.97 -10.75
N ALA A 255 12.10 -8.14 -11.28
CA ALA A 255 12.93 -9.12 -10.56
C ALA A 255 14.38 -8.65 -10.41
N HIS A 256 14.86 -7.79 -11.32
CA HIS A 256 16.21 -7.26 -11.32
C HIS A 256 16.24 -5.81 -11.82
N GLY A 257 16.14 -4.86 -10.89
CA GLY A 257 16.12 -3.42 -11.18
C GLY A 257 17.43 -2.88 -11.78
N HIS A 258 18.57 -3.51 -11.47
CA HIS A 258 19.88 -3.10 -11.98
C HIS A 258 20.19 -3.67 -13.38
N SER A 259 19.19 -3.85 -14.24
CA SER A 259 19.40 -4.23 -15.63
C SER A 259 19.34 -3.01 -16.55
N ALA A 260 20.15 -2.98 -17.61
CA ALA A 260 20.22 -1.84 -18.53
C ALA A 260 18.84 -1.50 -19.17
N GLY A 261 18.02 -2.51 -19.45
CA GLY A 261 16.68 -2.32 -19.98
C GLY A 261 15.74 -1.63 -18.98
N VAL A 262 15.80 -2.02 -17.73
CA VAL A 262 15.00 -1.41 -16.63
C VAL A 262 15.44 0.03 -16.40
N ILE A 263 16.74 0.27 -16.25
CA ILE A 263 17.32 1.61 -16.02
C ILE A 263 16.89 2.58 -17.15
N ARG A 264 17.01 2.15 -18.42
CA ARG A 264 16.57 2.96 -19.57
C ARG A 264 15.06 3.25 -19.49
N LYS A 265 14.23 2.24 -19.19
CA LYS A 265 12.78 2.42 -19.08
C LYS A 265 12.39 3.37 -17.95
N ILE A 266 13.06 3.30 -16.81
CA ILE A 266 12.86 4.22 -15.68
C ILE A 266 13.19 5.66 -16.10
N LYS A 267 14.31 5.87 -16.82
CA LYS A 267 14.68 7.18 -17.33
C LYS A 267 13.61 7.75 -18.28
N GLU A 268 13.11 6.94 -19.20
CA GLU A 268 12.01 7.31 -20.10
C GLU A 268 10.72 7.66 -19.34
N ILE A 269 10.38 6.90 -18.28
CA ILE A 269 9.21 7.19 -17.41
C ILE A 269 9.40 8.52 -16.68
N ARG A 270 10.59 8.79 -16.12
CA ARG A 270 10.91 10.05 -15.46
C ARG A 270 10.81 11.25 -16.40
N GLU A 271 11.31 11.11 -17.64
CA GLU A 271 11.21 12.15 -18.67
C GLU A 271 9.76 12.41 -19.08
N THR A 272 8.93 11.38 -19.12
CA THR A 272 7.50 11.48 -19.50
C THR A 272 6.64 12.03 -18.35
N PHE A 273 6.93 11.65 -17.12
CA PHE A 273 6.18 12.02 -15.91
C PHE A 273 7.12 12.65 -14.87
N PRO A 274 7.59 13.88 -15.07
CA PRO A 274 8.63 14.51 -14.25
C PRO A 274 8.21 14.70 -12.79
N ASP A 275 6.93 14.91 -12.52
CA ASP A 275 6.39 15.19 -11.19
C ASP A 275 5.93 13.91 -10.45
N ALA A 276 5.86 12.76 -11.12
CA ALA A 276 5.42 11.52 -10.51
C ALA A 276 6.44 11.01 -9.48
N THR A 277 5.96 10.53 -8.34
CA THR A 277 6.80 9.79 -7.39
C THR A 277 7.07 8.39 -7.94
N LEU A 278 8.35 8.07 -8.16
CA LEU A 278 8.79 6.79 -8.69
C LEU A 278 9.47 5.94 -7.62
N ILE A 279 8.91 4.76 -7.38
CA ILE A 279 9.52 3.70 -6.58
C ILE A 279 10.00 2.64 -7.56
N ALA A 280 11.24 2.17 -7.47
CA ALA A 280 11.74 1.14 -8.38
C ALA A 280 12.56 0.07 -7.68
N GLY A 281 12.56 -1.13 -8.23
CA GLY A 281 13.30 -2.28 -7.76
C GLY A 281 12.98 -3.56 -8.57
N ASN A 282 13.51 -4.71 -8.09
CA ASN A 282 14.28 -4.85 -6.86
C ASN A 282 15.78 -4.85 -7.15
N VAL A 283 16.51 -4.34 -6.19
CA VAL A 283 17.97 -4.43 -6.14
C VAL A 283 18.41 -5.07 -4.83
N ALA A 284 19.68 -5.47 -4.73
CA ALA A 284 20.24 -6.05 -3.51
C ALA A 284 21.67 -5.56 -3.23
N THR A 285 22.12 -4.51 -3.91
CA THR A 285 23.48 -3.98 -3.80
C THR A 285 23.48 -2.46 -3.77
N GLY A 286 24.52 -1.85 -3.18
CA GLY A 286 24.71 -0.41 -3.22
C GLY A 286 24.85 0.13 -4.65
N GLU A 287 25.56 -0.60 -5.54
CA GLU A 287 25.72 -0.20 -6.95
C GLU A 287 24.37 -0.14 -7.67
N GLY A 288 23.51 -1.16 -7.49
CA GLY A 288 22.16 -1.16 -8.05
C GLY A 288 21.30 -0.02 -7.51
N THR A 289 21.42 0.27 -6.21
CA THR A 289 20.72 1.38 -5.56
C THR A 289 21.15 2.72 -6.15
N ARG A 290 22.46 2.94 -6.30
CA ARG A 290 23.02 4.14 -6.91
C ARG A 290 22.53 4.34 -8.34
N ALA A 291 22.61 3.30 -9.17
CA ALA A 291 22.16 3.34 -10.57
C ALA A 291 20.69 3.75 -10.72
N LEU A 292 19.82 3.31 -9.80
CA LEU A 292 18.40 3.71 -9.80
C LEU A 292 18.20 5.16 -9.35
N PHE A 293 18.91 5.62 -8.33
CA PHE A 293 18.81 7.03 -7.90
C PHE A 293 19.34 8.01 -8.94
N GLU A 294 20.42 7.66 -9.63
CA GLU A 294 21.02 8.49 -10.70
C GLU A 294 20.09 8.71 -11.89
N VAL A 295 19.17 7.76 -12.17
CA VAL A 295 18.17 7.93 -13.25
C VAL A 295 16.85 8.54 -12.77
N GLY A 296 16.82 9.07 -11.53
CA GLY A 296 15.72 9.87 -11.03
C GLY A 296 14.66 9.10 -10.23
N VAL A 297 14.94 7.90 -9.75
CA VAL A 297 14.07 7.18 -8.80
C VAL A 297 14.03 7.93 -7.47
N ASP A 298 12.84 8.04 -6.85
CA ASP A 298 12.68 8.70 -5.55
C ASP A 298 12.91 7.74 -4.39
N VAL A 299 12.47 6.47 -4.53
CA VAL A 299 12.59 5.44 -3.50
C VAL A 299 13.02 4.12 -4.14
N VAL A 300 14.02 3.46 -3.58
CA VAL A 300 14.51 2.18 -4.09
C VAL A 300 13.99 1.02 -3.24
N LYS A 301 13.46 -0.03 -3.91
CA LYS A 301 12.96 -1.24 -3.29
C LYS A 301 14.03 -2.34 -3.31
N VAL A 302 14.36 -2.89 -2.12
CA VAL A 302 15.52 -3.75 -1.87
C VAL A 302 15.09 -5.16 -1.46
N GLY A 303 15.56 -6.16 -2.21
CA GLY A 303 15.34 -7.57 -1.91
C GLY A 303 15.35 -8.45 -3.16
N ILE A 304 16.35 -9.31 -3.30
CA ILE A 304 16.43 -10.34 -4.34
C ILE A 304 16.39 -11.70 -3.67
N GLY A 305 15.26 -12.38 -3.82
CA GLY A 305 15.03 -13.74 -3.34
C GLY A 305 14.75 -13.96 -1.84
N PRO A 306 14.44 -12.96 -0.98
CA PRO A 306 14.15 -13.21 0.43
C PRO A 306 12.70 -13.64 0.69
N GLY A 307 11.79 -13.48 -0.26
CA GLY A 307 10.37 -13.81 -0.09
C GLY A 307 10.11 -15.30 0.16
N SER A 308 9.12 -15.62 1.00
CA SER A 308 8.81 -17.00 1.42
C SER A 308 8.41 -17.95 0.28
N ILE A 309 7.92 -17.39 -0.82
CA ILE A 309 7.47 -18.12 -2.03
C ILE A 309 8.39 -17.88 -3.24
N CYS A 310 9.52 -17.18 -3.03
CA CYS A 310 10.50 -16.92 -4.07
C CYS A 310 11.51 -18.05 -4.15
N THR A 311 11.77 -18.53 -5.36
CA THR A 311 12.79 -19.59 -5.61
C THR A 311 13.98 -19.07 -6.43
N THR A 312 14.10 -17.77 -6.67
CA THR A 312 15.20 -17.16 -7.44
C THR A 312 16.57 -17.62 -6.95
N ARG A 313 16.80 -17.66 -5.63
CA ARG A 313 18.09 -18.10 -5.06
C ARG A 313 18.40 -19.55 -5.33
N VAL A 314 17.38 -20.41 -5.46
CA VAL A 314 17.53 -21.84 -5.73
C VAL A 314 17.61 -22.12 -7.22
N VAL A 315 16.77 -21.49 -8.01
CA VAL A 315 16.65 -21.71 -9.46
C VAL A 315 17.75 -20.97 -10.23
N ALA A 316 18.00 -19.71 -9.90
CA ALA A 316 18.99 -18.89 -10.59
C ALA A 316 20.35 -18.82 -9.85
N GLY A 317 20.40 -19.22 -8.58
CA GLY A 317 21.61 -19.15 -7.75
C GLY A 317 22.02 -17.71 -7.38
N VAL A 318 21.10 -16.74 -7.47
CA VAL A 318 21.37 -15.31 -7.28
C VAL A 318 20.55 -14.73 -6.13
N GLY A 319 21.19 -13.91 -5.31
CA GLY A 319 20.55 -13.20 -4.21
C GLY A 319 21.55 -12.68 -3.19
N VAL A 320 21.09 -11.84 -2.28
CA VAL A 320 21.87 -11.33 -1.14
C VAL A 320 21.03 -11.52 0.13
N PRO A 321 21.61 -12.02 1.24
CA PRO A 321 20.92 -12.04 2.53
C PRO A 321 20.39 -10.67 2.91
N GLN A 322 19.14 -10.60 3.44
CA GLN A 322 18.34 -9.37 3.40
C GLN A 322 18.88 -8.23 4.30
N ILE A 323 19.42 -8.53 5.47
CA ILE A 323 20.05 -7.50 6.33
C ILE A 323 21.23 -6.85 5.60
N THR A 324 22.07 -7.66 4.96
CA THR A 324 23.21 -7.15 4.17
C THR A 324 22.74 -6.30 2.99
N ALA A 325 21.74 -6.77 2.25
CA ALA A 325 21.18 -6.02 1.12
C ALA A 325 20.61 -4.66 1.55
N ILE A 326 19.86 -4.62 2.67
CA ILE A 326 19.31 -3.38 3.23
C ILE A 326 20.43 -2.43 3.62
N TYR A 327 21.43 -2.90 4.36
CA TYR A 327 22.53 -2.09 4.84
C TYR A 327 23.35 -1.48 3.69
N ASP A 328 23.67 -2.27 2.66
CA ASP A 328 24.41 -1.77 1.49
C ASP A 328 23.63 -0.72 0.71
N ALA A 329 22.32 -0.95 0.51
CA ALA A 329 21.45 -0.02 -0.16
C ALA A 329 21.25 1.26 0.66
N ALA A 330 21.07 1.14 1.99
CA ALA A 330 20.90 2.26 2.90
C ALA A 330 22.13 3.17 2.95
N THR A 331 23.33 2.58 2.90
CA THR A 331 24.59 3.33 2.85
C THR A 331 24.61 4.29 1.66
N VAL A 332 24.19 3.82 0.49
CA VAL A 332 24.07 4.66 -0.72
C VAL A 332 22.89 5.63 -0.61
N ALA A 333 21.74 5.18 -0.13
CA ALA A 333 20.56 6.03 0.01
C ALA A 333 20.82 7.26 0.88
N LYS A 334 21.64 7.11 1.92
CA LYS A 334 22.08 8.21 2.80
C LYS A 334 22.87 9.29 2.04
N GLU A 335 23.69 8.90 1.08
CA GLU A 335 24.44 9.87 0.23
C GLU A 335 23.50 10.71 -0.65
N PHE A 336 22.37 10.15 -1.08
CA PHE A 336 21.36 10.82 -1.89
C PHE A 336 20.27 11.53 -1.07
N GLY A 337 20.24 11.34 0.25
CA GLY A 337 19.16 11.84 1.11
C GLY A 337 17.80 11.24 0.75
N LYS A 338 17.76 9.97 0.29
CA LYS A 338 16.56 9.28 -0.21
C LYS A 338 16.25 8.04 0.60
N ALA A 339 15.01 7.56 0.50
CA ALA A 339 14.52 6.41 1.24
C ALA A 339 14.70 5.08 0.47
N ILE A 340 14.73 3.97 1.23
CA ILE A 340 14.65 2.62 0.70
C ILE A 340 13.54 1.83 1.38
N ILE A 341 12.97 0.86 0.66
CA ILE A 341 11.97 -0.10 1.14
C ILE A 341 12.65 -1.47 1.28
N ALA A 342 12.56 -2.06 2.45
CA ALA A 342 13.00 -3.44 2.70
C ALA A 342 11.89 -4.41 2.29
N ASP A 343 12.07 -5.11 1.17
CA ASP A 343 11.06 -5.98 0.57
C ASP A 343 11.41 -7.47 0.71
N GLY A 344 10.61 -8.17 1.51
CA GLY A 344 10.66 -9.61 1.67
C GLY A 344 11.49 -10.11 2.86
N GLY A 345 11.24 -11.36 3.25
CA GLY A 345 11.93 -12.06 4.33
C GLY A 345 11.38 -11.82 5.73
N ILE A 346 10.39 -10.96 5.90
CA ILE A 346 9.76 -10.65 7.19
C ILE A 346 8.84 -11.81 7.61
N LYS A 347 9.13 -12.38 8.76
CA LYS A 347 8.35 -13.47 9.39
C LYS A 347 7.71 -13.02 10.70
N TYR A 348 8.35 -12.14 11.44
CA TYR A 348 7.94 -11.65 12.75
C TYR A 348 8.06 -10.13 12.85
N SER A 349 7.40 -9.54 13.81
CA SER A 349 7.51 -8.09 14.08
C SER A 349 8.93 -7.64 14.43
N GLY A 350 9.72 -8.50 15.07
CA GLY A 350 11.15 -8.24 15.34
C GLY A 350 11.99 -8.06 14.07
N ASP A 351 11.61 -8.70 12.96
CA ASP A 351 12.32 -8.52 11.69
C ASP A 351 12.10 -7.13 11.11
N ILE A 352 10.94 -6.50 11.39
CA ILE A 352 10.68 -5.10 11.02
C ILE A 352 11.63 -4.16 11.74
N ALA A 353 11.82 -4.35 13.06
CA ALA A 353 12.77 -3.56 13.83
C ALA A 353 14.20 -3.72 13.30
N LYS A 354 14.62 -4.96 12.99
CA LYS A 354 15.93 -5.26 12.41
C LYS A 354 16.08 -4.64 11.01
N ALA A 355 15.05 -4.69 10.17
CA ALA A 355 15.08 -4.11 8.82
C ALA A 355 15.27 -2.59 8.86
N ILE A 356 14.57 -1.91 9.78
CA ILE A 356 14.70 -0.46 9.96
C ILE A 356 16.06 -0.12 10.56
N ALA A 357 16.49 -0.83 11.59
CA ALA A 357 17.81 -0.63 12.20
C ALA A 357 18.97 -0.86 11.20
N ALA A 358 18.79 -1.77 10.22
CA ALA A 358 19.76 -1.97 9.13
C ALA A 358 19.76 -0.85 8.08
N GLY A 359 18.84 0.14 8.20
CA GLY A 359 18.75 1.31 7.33
C GLY A 359 17.50 1.39 6.46
N GLY A 360 16.58 0.41 6.52
CA GLY A 360 15.29 0.48 5.85
C GLY A 360 14.44 1.64 6.38
N HIS A 361 13.71 2.32 5.51
CA HIS A 361 12.77 3.36 5.93
C HIS A 361 11.38 2.79 6.12
N VAL A 362 10.99 1.88 5.24
CA VAL A 362 9.71 1.19 5.24
C VAL A 362 9.93 -0.27 4.91
N VAL A 363 9.06 -1.14 5.41
CA VAL A 363 9.09 -2.59 5.17
C VAL A 363 7.88 -2.99 4.33
N MET A 364 8.12 -3.78 3.27
CA MET A 364 7.04 -4.34 2.44
C MET A 364 6.69 -5.76 2.89
N LEU A 365 5.40 -5.99 3.11
CA LEU A 365 4.84 -7.24 3.63
C LEU A 365 4.04 -7.98 2.54
N GLY A 366 4.39 -9.24 2.30
CA GLY A 366 3.65 -10.17 1.44
C GLY A 366 2.93 -11.24 2.26
N SER A 367 3.64 -12.29 2.67
CA SER A 367 3.09 -13.46 3.37
C SER A 367 2.36 -13.12 4.68
N MET A 368 2.78 -12.07 5.37
CA MET A 368 2.13 -11.64 6.61
C MET A 368 0.71 -11.16 6.38
N LEU A 369 0.44 -10.53 5.24
CA LEU A 369 -0.87 -10.00 4.86
C LEU A 369 -1.68 -10.94 3.96
N ALA A 370 -1.05 -11.89 3.26
CA ALA A 370 -1.72 -12.79 2.32
C ALA A 370 -2.83 -13.65 2.94
N GLY A 371 -2.77 -13.94 4.25
CA GLY A 371 -3.76 -14.73 4.99
C GLY A 371 -4.92 -13.92 5.57
N THR A 372 -4.98 -12.61 5.34
CA THR A 372 -6.01 -11.74 5.95
C THR A 372 -7.30 -11.69 5.12
N ASP A 373 -8.38 -11.20 5.74
CA ASP A 373 -9.68 -11.06 5.08
C ASP A 373 -9.59 -10.18 3.83
N GLU A 374 -8.79 -9.13 3.90
CA GLU A 374 -8.68 -8.10 2.87
C GLU A 374 -7.76 -8.46 1.70
N SER A 375 -6.97 -9.54 1.82
CA SER A 375 -6.18 -10.03 0.68
C SER A 375 -7.06 -10.69 -0.37
N PRO A 376 -6.76 -10.57 -1.69
CA PRO A 376 -7.58 -11.12 -2.76
C PRO A 376 -7.46 -12.64 -2.96
N GLY A 377 -6.54 -13.32 -2.28
CA GLY A 377 -6.36 -14.77 -2.35
C GLY A 377 -7.64 -15.52 -1.96
N GLU A 378 -7.93 -16.61 -2.66
CA GLU A 378 -9.12 -17.42 -2.41
C GLU A 378 -9.03 -18.21 -1.10
N PHE A 379 -10.18 -18.44 -0.46
CA PHE A 379 -10.26 -19.28 0.72
C PHE A 379 -10.18 -20.77 0.35
N GLU A 380 -9.37 -21.50 1.10
CA GLU A 380 -9.27 -22.96 1.05
C GLU A 380 -9.53 -23.58 2.42
N ILE A 381 -10.22 -24.72 2.47
CA ILE A 381 -10.32 -25.55 3.68
C ILE A 381 -9.41 -26.77 3.49
N PHE A 382 -8.42 -26.92 4.34
CA PHE A 382 -7.52 -28.05 4.33
C PHE A 382 -7.33 -28.59 5.76
N GLN A 383 -7.54 -29.90 5.93
CA GLN A 383 -7.48 -30.58 7.23
C GLN A 383 -8.30 -29.88 8.33
N GLY A 384 -9.51 -29.39 7.96
CA GLY A 384 -10.41 -28.70 8.88
C GLY A 384 -10.00 -27.28 9.29
N ARG A 385 -8.94 -26.73 8.71
CA ARG A 385 -8.48 -25.35 8.95
C ARG A 385 -8.69 -24.49 7.71
N ARG A 386 -8.86 -23.18 7.93
CA ARG A 386 -8.96 -22.18 6.85
C ARG A 386 -7.57 -21.71 6.42
N PHE A 387 -7.39 -21.61 5.12
CA PHE A 387 -6.21 -21.06 4.46
C PHE A 387 -6.65 -20.08 3.39
N LYS A 388 -5.71 -19.27 2.92
CA LYS A 388 -5.86 -18.46 1.70
C LYS A 388 -4.76 -18.82 0.70
N THR A 389 -5.08 -18.77 -0.58
CA THR A 389 -4.09 -18.97 -1.64
C THR A 389 -3.06 -17.84 -1.60
N TYR A 390 -1.81 -18.20 -1.76
CA TYR A 390 -0.70 -17.26 -1.82
C TYR A 390 0.32 -17.74 -2.84
N ARG A 391 0.65 -16.89 -3.81
CA ARG A 391 1.58 -17.27 -4.88
C ARG A 391 2.64 -16.20 -5.15
N GLY A 392 3.84 -16.65 -5.56
CA GLY A 392 4.90 -15.79 -6.04
C GLY A 392 4.57 -15.21 -7.41
N MET A 393 4.97 -13.96 -7.65
CA MET A 393 4.83 -13.35 -8.97
C MET A 393 5.64 -14.07 -10.06
N GLY A 394 6.63 -14.88 -9.68
CA GLY A 394 7.39 -15.78 -10.54
C GLY A 394 6.81 -17.19 -10.65
N SER A 395 5.64 -17.50 -10.11
CA SER A 395 4.94 -18.77 -10.31
C SER A 395 4.37 -18.88 -11.71
N LEU A 396 4.12 -20.10 -12.18
CA LEU A 396 3.57 -20.32 -13.53
C LEU A 396 2.22 -19.59 -13.71
N ALA A 397 1.28 -19.78 -12.79
CA ALA A 397 -0.03 -19.14 -12.86
C ALA A 397 0.04 -17.60 -12.80
N ALA A 398 0.93 -17.01 -11.99
CA ALA A 398 1.12 -15.56 -11.98
C ALA A 398 1.69 -15.04 -13.30
N MET A 399 2.65 -15.77 -13.89
CA MET A 399 3.23 -15.43 -15.21
C MET A 399 2.22 -15.54 -16.35
N GLU A 400 1.29 -16.47 -16.28
CA GLU A 400 0.18 -16.61 -17.25
C GLU A 400 -0.77 -15.42 -17.18
N ASN A 401 -0.99 -14.90 -15.99
CA ASN A 401 -1.87 -13.76 -15.72
C ASN A 401 -1.18 -12.38 -15.88
N GLY A 402 0.05 -12.31 -16.40
CA GLY A 402 0.68 -11.05 -16.79
C GLY A 402 2.01 -10.70 -16.08
N SER A 403 2.48 -11.48 -15.09
CA SER A 403 3.74 -11.18 -14.39
C SER A 403 5.00 -11.70 -15.09
N GLY A 404 4.86 -12.36 -16.26
CA GLY A 404 6.01 -12.89 -17.00
C GLY A 404 7.05 -11.84 -17.43
N ASP A 405 6.65 -10.60 -17.61
CA ASP A 405 7.53 -9.47 -17.91
C ASP A 405 8.48 -9.13 -16.74
N ARG A 406 8.02 -9.27 -15.50
CA ARG A 406 8.83 -9.08 -14.28
C ARG A 406 10.10 -9.93 -14.31
N TYR A 407 10.01 -11.13 -14.88
CA TYR A 407 11.10 -12.12 -15.00
C TYR A 407 11.70 -12.19 -16.42
N PHE A 408 11.46 -11.19 -17.26
CA PHE A 408 11.94 -11.11 -18.64
C PHE A 408 11.46 -12.28 -19.54
N GLN A 409 10.34 -12.91 -19.20
CA GLN A 409 9.78 -14.08 -19.88
C GLN A 409 8.39 -13.82 -20.52
N ALA A 410 8.02 -12.57 -20.74
CA ALA A 410 6.70 -12.20 -21.28
C ALA A 410 6.39 -12.84 -22.65
N LYS A 411 7.41 -13.08 -23.48
CA LYS A 411 7.29 -13.64 -24.83
C LYS A 411 7.42 -15.17 -24.87
N ASN A 412 7.72 -15.82 -23.75
CA ASN A 412 7.93 -17.26 -23.73
C ASN A 412 6.57 -18.00 -23.74
N GLU A 413 6.47 -19.07 -24.55
CA GLU A 413 5.37 -20.02 -24.46
C GLU A 413 5.26 -20.59 -23.05
N ALA A 414 4.05 -20.90 -22.58
CA ALA A 414 3.81 -21.34 -21.21
C ALA A 414 4.69 -22.55 -20.80
N ASN A 415 4.87 -23.49 -21.72
CA ASN A 415 5.68 -24.71 -21.50
C ASN A 415 7.20 -24.48 -21.53
N LYS A 416 7.64 -23.28 -21.87
CA LYS A 416 9.08 -22.89 -21.93
C LYS A 416 9.43 -21.85 -20.86
N ARG A 417 8.53 -21.52 -19.95
CA ARG A 417 8.80 -20.62 -18.82
C ARG A 417 9.58 -21.35 -17.73
N VAL A 418 10.51 -20.62 -17.11
CA VAL A 418 11.26 -21.09 -15.95
C VAL A 418 10.75 -20.33 -14.72
N PRO A 419 9.94 -20.96 -13.85
CA PRO A 419 9.38 -20.27 -12.70
C PRO A 419 10.45 -19.98 -11.63
N GLU A 420 10.39 -18.78 -11.07
CA GLU A 420 11.21 -18.36 -9.91
C GLU A 420 10.33 -18.09 -8.68
N GLY A 421 9.21 -18.75 -8.59
CA GLY A 421 8.27 -18.69 -7.48
C GLY A 421 7.35 -19.90 -7.48
N ILE A 422 6.77 -20.16 -6.32
CA ILE A 422 5.82 -21.26 -6.10
C ILE A 422 4.40 -20.72 -5.84
N GLU A 423 3.45 -21.61 -5.98
CA GLU A 423 2.07 -21.46 -5.51
C GLU A 423 1.90 -22.25 -4.23
N GLY A 424 1.21 -21.66 -3.27
CA GLY A 424 0.99 -22.28 -1.97
C GLY A 424 -0.21 -21.67 -1.27
N ARG A 425 -0.35 -21.96 -0.01
CA ARG A 425 -1.36 -21.41 0.87
C ARG A 425 -0.76 -20.96 2.19
N VAL A 426 -1.35 -19.97 2.79
CA VAL A 426 -1.02 -19.48 4.13
C VAL A 426 -2.22 -19.65 5.04
N ALA A 427 -1.97 -19.86 6.33
CA ALA A 427 -3.03 -19.94 7.32
C ALA A 427 -3.85 -18.64 7.31
N TYR A 428 -5.17 -18.78 7.43
CA TYR A 428 -6.06 -17.63 7.62
C TYR A 428 -5.75 -16.94 8.96
N LYS A 429 -5.68 -15.61 8.95
CA LYS A 429 -5.21 -14.79 10.08
C LYS A 429 -6.20 -13.75 10.58
N GLY A 430 -7.43 -13.70 10.04
CA GLY A 430 -8.41 -12.65 10.38
C GLY A 430 -8.13 -11.33 9.69
N SER A 431 -8.44 -10.21 10.36
CA SER A 431 -8.33 -8.88 9.75
C SER A 431 -6.88 -8.42 9.56
N ALA A 432 -6.62 -7.66 8.51
CA ALA A 432 -5.33 -7.02 8.30
C ALA A 432 -5.00 -6.02 9.42
N ALA A 433 -6.01 -5.34 9.97
CA ALA A 433 -5.83 -4.40 11.09
C ALA A 433 -5.23 -5.08 12.32
N ASP A 434 -5.71 -6.29 12.69
CA ASP A 434 -5.19 -7.05 13.82
C ASP A 434 -3.73 -7.46 13.60
N ILE A 435 -3.40 -7.93 12.40
CA ILE A 435 -2.03 -8.31 12.04
C ILE A 435 -1.10 -7.08 12.09
N ILE A 436 -1.52 -5.96 11.51
CA ILE A 436 -0.74 -4.72 11.52
C ILE A 436 -0.55 -4.21 12.95
N PHE A 437 -1.59 -4.30 13.79
CA PHE A 437 -1.49 -3.93 15.21
C PHE A 437 -0.40 -4.75 15.94
N GLN A 438 -0.35 -6.07 15.74
CA GLN A 438 0.68 -6.93 16.32
C GLN A 438 2.09 -6.59 15.77
N MET A 439 2.21 -6.33 14.46
CA MET A 439 3.47 -5.95 13.84
C MET A 439 4.00 -4.61 14.38
N VAL A 440 3.14 -3.62 14.46
CA VAL A 440 3.45 -2.29 15.01
C VAL A 440 3.77 -2.38 16.51
N GLY A 441 3.02 -3.18 17.27
CA GLY A 441 3.26 -3.41 18.69
C GLY A 441 4.66 -4.01 18.95
N GLY A 442 5.06 -4.99 18.16
CA GLY A 442 6.41 -5.57 18.27
C GLY A 442 7.52 -4.60 17.88
N LEU A 443 7.31 -3.76 16.84
CA LEU A 443 8.25 -2.69 16.49
C LEU A 443 8.41 -1.68 17.64
N ARG A 444 7.29 -1.22 18.23
CA ARG A 444 7.30 -0.31 19.40
C ARG A 444 8.05 -0.92 20.58
N SER A 445 7.82 -2.20 20.88
CA SER A 445 8.58 -2.92 21.93
C SER A 445 10.07 -2.93 21.63
N GLY A 446 10.46 -3.25 20.39
CA GLY A 446 11.87 -3.24 19.97
C GLY A 446 12.52 -1.86 20.16
N MET A 447 11.82 -0.78 19.76
CA MET A 447 12.30 0.59 19.96
C MET A 447 12.44 0.95 21.44
N GLY A 448 11.50 0.51 22.28
CA GLY A 448 11.61 0.65 23.73
C GLY A 448 12.86 -0.03 24.30
N TYR A 449 13.19 -1.25 23.87
CA TYR A 449 14.39 -1.97 24.32
C TYR A 449 15.71 -1.31 23.91
N VAL A 450 15.74 -0.62 22.78
CA VAL A 450 16.97 0.04 22.28
C VAL A 450 17.01 1.54 22.57
N GLY A 451 15.98 2.10 23.23
CA GLY A 451 15.90 3.52 23.59
C GLY A 451 15.69 4.47 22.42
N ALA A 452 15.11 4.02 21.31
CA ALA A 452 14.85 4.84 20.13
C ALA A 452 13.47 5.51 20.21
N HIS A 453 13.40 6.85 20.17
CA HIS A 453 12.17 7.64 20.22
C HIS A 453 11.45 7.69 18.86
N ASN A 454 12.18 7.51 17.77
CA ASN A 454 11.69 7.57 16.40
C ASN A 454 12.49 6.62 15.50
N LEU A 455 12.02 6.46 14.25
CA LEU A 455 12.65 5.54 13.31
C LEU A 455 14.05 5.98 12.86
N GLU A 456 14.38 7.25 12.92
CA GLU A 456 15.71 7.75 12.60
C GLU A 456 16.72 7.33 13.68
N GLU A 457 16.37 7.48 14.94
CA GLU A 457 17.19 7.00 16.06
C GLU A 457 17.37 5.48 16.01
N LEU A 458 16.32 4.73 15.63
CA LEU A 458 16.42 3.28 15.43
C LEU A 458 17.43 2.92 14.32
N ARG A 459 17.52 3.69 13.25
CA ARG A 459 18.52 3.50 12.18
C ARG A 459 19.94 3.91 12.57
N GLU A 460 20.09 5.02 13.28
CA GLU A 460 21.40 5.63 13.47
C GLU A 460 22.08 5.18 14.77
N ASN A 461 21.34 4.86 15.84
CA ASN A 461 21.87 4.70 17.18
C ASN A 461 21.91 3.24 17.67
N THR A 462 21.48 2.27 16.85
CA THR A 462 21.40 0.87 17.27
C THR A 462 22.60 0.06 16.79
N GLN A 463 22.84 -1.06 17.46
CA GLN A 463 23.90 -2.01 17.13
C GLN A 463 23.34 -3.42 17.04
N PHE A 464 23.96 -4.21 16.19
CA PHE A 464 23.64 -5.62 16.04
C PHE A 464 24.70 -6.51 16.69
N VAL A 465 24.24 -7.62 17.28
CA VAL A 465 25.07 -8.78 17.58
C VAL A 465 24.78 -9.88 16.57
N ARG A 466 25.82 -10.56 16.11
CA ARG A 466 25.70 -11.75 15.25
C ARG A 466 25.37 -12.97 16.11
N MET A 467 24.47 -13.81 15.63
CA MET A 467 24.10 -15.08 16.26
C MET A 467 24.67 -16.28 15.48
N SER A 468 24.90 -17.36 16.19
CA SER A 468 25.06 -18.68 15.59
C SER A 468 23.71 -19.38 15.41
N GLY A 469 23.68 -20.52 14.73
CA GLY A 469 22.48 -21.37 14.67
C GLY A 469 21.98 -21.82 16.06
N ALA A 470 22.89 -21.93 17.06
CA ALA A 470 22.49 -22.18 18.45
C ALA A 470 21.77 -20.98 19.07
N GLY A 471 22.24 -19.74 18.81
CA GLY A 471 21.59 -18.53 19.26
C GLY A 471 20.21 -18.31 18.61
N LEU A 472 20.03 -18.72 17.36
CA LEU A 472 18.71 -18.71 16.72
C LEU A 472 17.74 -19.65 17.44
N ARG A 473 18.18 -20.88 17.77
CA ARG A 473 17.36 -21.84 18.51
C ARG A 473 17.00 -21.34 19.91
N GLU A 474 17.95 -20.71 20.61
CA GLU A 474 17.73 -20.07 21.91
C GLU A 474 16.71 -18.93 21.84
N SER A 475 16.63 -18.22 20.70
CA SER A 475 15.73 -17.08 20.50
C SER A 475 14.26 -17.48 20.31
N HIS A 476 13.98 -18.74 20.03
CA HIS A 476 12.62 -19.28 19.92
C HIS A 476 12.25 -20.06 21.19
N PRO A 477 10.94 -20.17 21.53
CA PRO A 477 10.51 -21.08 22.59
C PRO A 477 11.08 -22.49 22.39
N HIS A 478 11.79 -22.99 23.38
CA HIS A 478 12.44 -24.29 23.35
C HIS A 478 12.20 -25.06 24.67
N ASP A 479 12.29 -26.37 24.61
CA ASP A 479 12.09 -27.28 25.75
C ASP A 479 10.70 -27.16 26.42
N VAL A 480 9.70 -26.65 25.68
CA VAL A 480 8.30 -26.57 26.09
C VAL A 480 7.38 -26.96 24.94
N GLN A 481 6.20 -27.49 25.26
CA GLN A 481 5.15 -27.71 24.29
C GLN A 481 4.17 -26.52 24.33
N ILE A 482 3.99 -25.81 23.21
CA ILE A 482 3.02 -24.72 23.12
C ILE A 482 1.62 -25.33 23.16
N THR A 483 0.84 -24.94 24.17
CA THR A 483 -0.54 -25.37 24.35
C THR A 483 -1.55 -24.34 23.83
N LYS A 484 -1.12 -23.07 23.72
CA LYS A 484 -1.89 -21.97 23.15
C LYS A 484 -0.94 -21.03 22.41
N GLU A 485 -1.20 -20.85 21.13
CA GLU A 485 -0.42 -19.90 20.30
C GLU A 485 -0.70 -18.46 20.73
N ALA A 486 0.34 -17.61 20.65
CA ALA A 486 0.17 -16.16 20.81
C ALA A 486 -0.27 -15.55 19.48
N PRO A 487 -1.00 -14.41 19.47
CA PRO A 487 -1.47 -13.79 18.24
C PRO A 487 -0.32 -13.34 17.29
N ASN A 488 0.89 -13.17 17.82
CA ASN A 488 2.09 -12.74 17.10
C ASN A 488 3.18 -13.82 17.00
N TYR A 489 2.89 -15.03 17.47
CA TYR A 489 3.81 -16.16 17.38
C TYR A 489 3.04 -17.47 17.15
N SER A 490 3.27 -18.11 16.02
CA SER A 490 2.76 -19.44 15.66
C SER A 490 3.89 -20.36 15.25
N ILE A 491 3.74 -21.64 15.50
CA ILE A 491 4.61 -22.67 14.94
C ILE A 491 4.07 -22.96 13.54
N SER A 492 4.82 -22.58 12.51
CA SER A 492 4.53 -22.91 11.10
C SER A 492 5.06 -24.29 10.74
#